data_235fd3f759eda067c9fbfe8a1b7a5eae
#
_entry.id   235fd3f759eda067c9fbfe8a1b7a5eae
#
_cell.length_a   1.000
_cell.length_b   1.000
_cell.length_c   1.000
_cell.angle_alpha   90.00
_cell.angle_beta   90.00
_cell.angle_gamma   90.00
#
_symmetry.space_group_name_H-M   'P 1'
#
loop_
_entity.id
_entity.type
_entity.pdbx_description
1 polymer ?
#
loop_
_entity_poly.entity_id
_entity_poly.type
_entity_poly.pdbx_seq_one_letter_code
_entity_poly.pdbx_strand_id
1 'polypeptide(L)'
;MKKALVVLVVVILAAGAVFWWLSAPQTLAAGDLPDHSPDVENGRLVFDAAGCASCHAEEGAADDARLLLAGGRSLQTPLGAIAVPNISPDTTHGIGGWSTVDFVNALTEGVSPEGSYYVPAFPWTSYRGMRLEDAIDLKAYLDTLPPSDRADEAGGLPFPLSFRRPIGLWKRFLLPELPAAPAGADA
;
A
#
# COMPACT_ATOMS: atom_id res chain seq x y z
N MET A 1 31.15 34.85 13.57
CA MET A 1 30.35 34.48 12.40
C MET A 1 30.64 33.06 11.91
N LYS A 2 31.89 32.66 11.58
CA LYS A 2 32.22 31.31 11.07
C LYS A 2 31.78 30.17 12.02
N LYS A 3 32.03 30.29 13.34
CA LYS A 3 31.63 29.27 14.34
C LYS A 3 30.11 29.11 14.41
N ALA A 4 29.35 30.21 14.37
CA ALA A 4 27.88 30.16 14.41
C ALA A 4 27.32 29.50 13.13
N LEU A 5 27.92 29.75 11.96
CA LEU A 5 27.51 29.08 10.71
C LEU A 5 27.79 27.58 10.76
N VAL A 6 28.96 27.17 11.27
CA VAL A 6 29.27 25.74 11.43
C VAL A 6 28.29 25.05 12.37
N VAL A 7 27.98 25.66 13.51
CA VAL A 7 26.98 25.11 14.44
C VAL A 7 25.62 24.97 13.76
N LEU A 8 25.17 26.00 13.02
CA LEU A 8 23.91 25.95 12.29
C LEU A 8 23.87 24.79 11.27
N VAL A 9 24.94 24.64 10.50
CA VAL A 9 25.04 23.54 9.51
C VAL A 9 24.99 22.19 10.22
N VAL A 10 25.71 22.00 11.32
CA VAL A 10 25.69 20.75 12.08
C VAL A 10 24.30 20.45 12.62
N VAL A 11 23.58 21.44 13.14
CA VAL A 11 22.20 21.27 13.65
C VAL A 11 21.26 20.88 12.52
N ILE A 12 21.36 21.53 11.35
CA ILE A 12 20.52 21.19 10.18
C ILE A 12 20.79 19.75 9.72
N LEU A 13 22.05 19.36 9.62
CA LEU A 13 22.40 17.98 9.22
C LEU A 13 21.90 16.95 10.25
N ALA A 14 22.07 17.22 11.53
CA ALA A 14 21.56 16.35 12.59
C ALA A 14 20.03 16.24 12.55
N ALA A 15 19.33 17.35 12.40
CA ALA A 15 17.87 17.36 12.26
C ALA A 15 17.42 16.60 11.01
N GLY A 16 18.11 16.77 9.88
CA GLY A 16 17.87 16.02 8.64
C GLY A 16 18.08 14.52 8.83
N ALA A 17 19.13 14.11 9.51
CA ALA A 17 19.41 12.70 9.81
C ALA A 17 18.35 12.09 10.72
N VAL A 18 17.94 12.80 11.76
CA VAL A 18 16.84 12.38 12.68
C VAL A 18 15.53 12.28 11.91
N PHE A 19 15.18 13.27 11.09
CA PHE A 19 13.99 13.21 10.24
C PHE A 19 14.03 11.96 9.34
N TRP A 20 15.17 11.73 8.65
CA TRP A 20 15.30 10.60 7.72
C TRP A 20 15.15 9.25 8.41
N TRP A 21 15.72 9.11 9.61
CA TRP A 21 15.60 7.91 10.42
C TRP A 21 14.18 7.70 10.96
N LEU A 22 13.55 8.73 11.52
CA LEU A 22 12.20 8.64 12.08
C LEU A 22 11.12 8.41 11.01
N SER A 23 11.34 8.92 9.80
CA SER A 23 10.41 8.78 8.67
C SER A 23 10.67 7.53 7.81
N ALA A 24 11.63 6.68 8.19
CA ALA A 24 11.95 5.48 7.44
C ALA A 24 10.75 4.52 7.37
N PRO A 25 10.46 3.91 6.20
CA PRO A 25 9.45 2.87 6.09
C PRO A 25 9.75 1.72 7.06
N GLN A 26 8.71 1.23 7.69
CA GLN A 26 8.74 0.02 8.49
C GLN A 26 7.95 -1.03 7.73
N THR A 27 8.58 -2.16 7.47
CA THR A 27 8.02 -3.26 6.69
C THR A 27 8.24 -4.57 7.43
N LEU A 28 7.36 -5.53 7.16
CA LEU A 28 7.56 -6.92 7.53
C LEU A 28 8.63 -7.54 6.64
N ALA A 29 9.45 -8.42 7.20
CA ALA A 29 10.29 -9.32 6.43
C ALA A 29 9.54 -10.60 6.07
N ALA A 30 10.02 -11.37 5.10
CA ALA A 30 9.38 -12.63 4.72
C ALA A 30 9.26 -13.63 5.90
N GLY A 31 10.21 -13.58 6.84
CA GLY A 31 10.18 -14.42 8.05
C GLY A 31 9.19 -13.97 9.13
N ASP A 32 8.58 -12.80 8.97
CA ASP A 32 7.53 -12.29 9.88
C ASP A 32 6.13 -12.77 9.47
N LEU A 33 6.00 -13.32 8.24
CA LEU A 33 4.75 -13.89 7.78
C LEU A 33 4.50 -15.24 8.46
N PRO A 34 3.23 -15.56 8.78
CA PRO A 34 2.87 -16.86 9.35
C PRO A 34 3.15 -18.01 8.36
N ASP A 35 3.43 -19.19 8.89
CA ASP A 35 3.43 -20.43 8.10
C ASP A 35 1.99 -20.79 7.75
N HIS A 36 1.53 -20.35 6.60
CA HIS A 36 0.16 -20.46 6.14
C HIS A 36 0.10 -20.95 4.69
N SER A 37 -0.70 -22.00 4.45
CA SER A 37 -1.01 -22.46 3.10
C SER A 37 -2.15 -21.60 2.54
N PRO A 38 -1.95 -20.88 1.43
CA PRO A 38 -2.97 -19.96 0.92
C PRO A 38 -4.30 -20.65 0.60
N ASP A 39 -5.40 -20.05 1.07
CA ASP A 39 -6.77 -20.43 0.75
C ASP A 39 -7.38 -19.43 -0.26
N VAL A 40 -7.47 -19.84 -1.51
CA VAL A 40 -7.99 -19.00 -2.62
C VAL A 40 -9.47 -18.65 -2.41
N GLU A 41 -10.25 -19.54 -1.79
CA GLU A 41 -11.68 -19.25 -1.54
C GLU A 41 -11.85 -18.22 -0.44
N ASN A 42 -11.08 -18.30 0.65
CA ASN A 42 -11.02 -17.23 1.64
C ASN A 42 -10.51 -15.93 1.02
N GLY A 43 -9.49 -16.01 0.16
CA GLY A 43 -8.98 -14.86 -0.59
C GLY A 43 -10.04 -14.15 -1.42
N ARG A 44 -10.98 -14.92 -2.03
CA ARG A 44 -12.13 -14.37 -2.75
C ARG A 44 -13.08 -13.62 -1.80
N LEU A 45 -13.38 -14.18 -0.64
CA LEU A 45 -14.21 -13.50 0.37
C LEU A 45 -13.57 -12.20 0.86
N VAL A 46 -12.26 -12.22 1.10
CA VAL A 46 -11.48 -11.03 1.50
C VAL A 46 -11.48 -9.99 0.37
N PHE A 47 -11.33 -10.40 -0.89
CA PHE A 47 -11.40 -9.51 -2.05
C PHE A 47 -12.74 -8.78 -2.15
N ASP A 48 -13.84 -9.51 -1.96
CA ASP A 48 -15.19 -8.93 -1.99
C ASP A 48 -15.39 -7.97 -0.80
N ALA A 49 -14.97 -8.35 0.40
CA ALA A 49 -15.06 -7.52 1.59
C ALA A 49 -14.19 -6.26 1.54
N ALA A 50 -12.97 -6.37 1.00
CA ALA A 50 -12.05 -5.25 0.83
C ALA A 50 -12.46 -4.30 -0.30
N GLY A 51 -13.32 -4.73 -1.21
CA GLY A 51 -13.88 -3.88 -2.27
C GLY A 51 -12.89 -3.49 -3.36
N CYS A 52 -11.86 -4.29 -3.62
CA CYS A 52 -10.77 -3.99 -4.56
C CYS A 52 -11.28 -3.59 -5.94
N ALA A 53 -12.26 -4.33 -6.48
CA ALA A 53 -12.86 -4.06 -7.78
C ALA A 53 -13.56 -2.70 -7.88
N SER A 54 -14.00 -2.12 -6.76
CA SER A 54 -14.72 -0.84 -6.76
C SER A 54 -13.86 0.31 -7.30
N CYS A 55 -12.54 0.22 -7.14
CA CYS A 55 -11.58 1.21 -7.63
C CYS A 55 -10.78 0.67 -8.82
N HIS A 56 -10.34 -0.59 -8.79
CA HIS A 56 -9.38 -1.14 -9.74
C HIS A 56 -10.00 -1.75 -11.00
N ALA A 57 -11.31 -2.09 -10.99
CA ALA A 57 -12.01 -2.46 -12.21
C ALA A 57 -12.30 -1.23 -13.08
N GLU A 58 -12.52 -1.45 -14.36
CA GLU A 58 -12.96 -0.40 -15.29
C GLU A 58 -14.30 0.18 -14.84
N GLU A 59 -14.53 1.46 -15.09
CA GLU A 59 -15.77 2.13 -14.72
C GLU A 59 -16.97 1.54 -15.48
N GLY A 60 -17.99 1.14 -14.72
CA GLY A 60 -19.18 0.48 -15.29
C GLY A 60 -19.01 -1.00 -15.58
N ALA A 61 -17.85 -1.60 -15.30
CA ALA A 61 -17.66 -3.05 -15.45
C ALA A 61 -18.66 -3.82 -14.57
N ALA A 62 -19.27 -4.85 -15.13
CA ALA A 62 -20.22 -5.73 -14.46
C ALA A 62 -19.76 -7.19 -14.58
N ASP A 63 -20.31 -8.03 -13.74
CA ASP A 63 -20.06 -9.48 -13.74
C ASP A 63 -18.54 -9.79 -13.77
N ASP A 64 -18.11 -10.70 -14.59
CA ASP A 64 -16.71 -11.13 -14.72
C ASP A 64 -15.76 -10.02 -15.20
N ALA A 65 -16.26 -9.00 -15.91
CA ALA A 65 -15.44 -7.87 -16.33
C ALA A 65 -14.89 -7.07 -15.12
N ARG A 66 -15.53 -7.14 -13.96
CA ARG A 66 -15.04 -6.54 -12.71
C ARG A 66 -13.77 -7.20 -12.17
N LEU A 67 -13.47 -8.41 -12.61
CA LEU A 67 -12.30 -9.16 -12.19
C LEU A 67 -11.04 -8.79 -13.00
N LEU A 68 -11.19 -8.05 -14.10
CA LEU A 68 -10.07 -7.44 -14.79
C LEU A 68 -9.66 -6.16 -14.08
N LEU A 69 -8.70 -6.25 -13.19
CA LEU A 69 -8.29 -5.16 -12.29
C LEU A 69 -7.24 -4.25 -12.95
N ALA A 70 -7.52 -3.80 -14.17
CA ALA A 70 -6.61 -3.05 -15.01
C ALA A 70 -6.35 -1.59 -14.54
N GLY A 71 -7.05 -1.12 -13.53
CA GLY A 71 -6.91 0.26 -13.06
C GLY A 71 -7.37 1.31 -14.09
N GLY A 72 -6.63 2.42 -14.16
CA GLY A 72 -6.83 3.47 -15.16
C GLY A 72 -7.91 4.49 -14.82
N ARG A 73 -8.59 4.36 -13.69
CA ARG A 73 -9.49 5.40 -13.17
C ARG A 73 -8.68 6.50 -12.49
N SER A 74 -9.22 7.70 -12.45
CA SER A 74 -8.63 8.83 -11.76
C SER A 74 -9.52 9.26 -10.60
N LEU A 75 -8.99 9.15 -9.37
CA LEU A 75 -9.66 9.65 -8.18
C LEU A 75 -9.38 11.13 -8.03
N GLN A 76 -10.44 11.95 -8.11
CA GLN A 76 -10.32 13.39 -7.88
C GLN A 76 -10.27 13.69 -6.40
N THR A 77 -9.16 14.26 -5.93
CA THR A 77 -8.98 14.63 -4.53
C THR A 77 -8.67 16.13 -4.41
N PRO A 78 -8.85 16.74 -3.23
CA PRO A 78 -8.42 18.13 -3.00
C PRO A 78 -6.92 18.36 -3.23
N LEU A 79 -6.13 17.30 -3.23
CA LEU A 79 -4.66 17.35 -3.42
C LEU A 79 -4.25 17.10 -4.89
N GLY A 80 -5.20 16.82 -5.76
CA GLY A 80 -4.99 16.49 -7.16
C GLY A 80 -5.60 15.15 -7.57
N ALA A 81 -5.49 14.84 -8.85
CA ALA A 81 -5.93 13.57 -9.40
C ALA A 81 -4.93 12.46 -9.07
N ILE A 82 -5.44 11.33 -8.58
CA ILE A 82 -4.64 10.14 -8.25
C ILE A 82 -5.07 9.01 -9.16
N ALA A 83 -4.16 8.54 -10.01
CA ALA A 83 -4.42 7.39 -10.86
C ALA A 83 -4.54 6.12 -10.01
N VAL A 84 -5.57 5.32 -10.30
CA VAL A 84 -5.74 3.99 -9.71
C VAL A 84 -4.92 3.01 -10.54
N PRO A 85 -3.97 2.29 -9.93
CA PRO A 85 -3.05 1.43 -10.65
C PRO A 85 -3.70 0.12 -11.09
N ASN A 86 -3.04 -0.54 -12.05
CA ASN A 86 -3.28 -1.93 -12.42
C ASN A 86 -2.83 -2.84 -11.27
N ILE A 87 -3.74 -3.64 -10.71
CA ILE A 87 -3.44 -4.66 -9.70
C ILE A 87 -3.77 -6.08 -10.20
N SER A 88 -3.87 -6.26 -11.51
CA SER A 88 -4.00 -7.59 -12.10
C SER A 88 -2.72 -8.41 -11.90
N PRO A 89 -2.75 -9.74 -12.09
CA PRO A 89 -1.57 -10.59 -11.98
C PRO A 89 -0.61 -10.49 -13.18
N ASP A 90 -0.68 -9.42 -13.98
CA ASP A 90 0.35 -9.13 -14.98
C ASP A 90 1.68 -8.83 -14.29
N THR A 91 2.77 -9.46 -14.75
CA THR A 91 4.08 -9.36 -14.11
C THR A 91 4.85 -8.09 -14.48
N THR A 92 4.41 -7.37 -15.51
CA THR A 92 5.07 -6.18 -16.03
C THR A 92 4.35 -4.90 -15.62
N HIS A 93 3.02 -4.89 -15.73
CA HIS A 93 2.20 -3.71 -15.52
C HIS A 93 1.27 -3.81 -14.31
N GLY A 94 1.12 -5.01 -13.72
CA GLY A 94 0.34 -5.27 -12.52
C GLY A 94 1.20 -5.66 -11.33
N ILE A 95 0.61 -6.43 -10.43
CA ILE A 95 1.26 -6.89 -9.18
C ILE A 95 1.68 -8.36 -9.21
N GLY A 96 1.60 -9.03 -10.39
CA GLY A 96 1.97 -10.44 -10.53
C GLY A 96 3.44 -10.74 -10.28
N GLY A 97 4.32 -9.74 -10.43
CA GLY A 97 5.74 -9.85 -10.10
C GLY A 97 6.08 -9.61 -8.62
N TRP A 98 5.11 -9.22 -7.79
CA TRP A 98 5.34 -8.94 -6.37
C TRP A 98 5.41 -10.24 -5.55
N SER A 99 6.34 -10.29 -4.62
CA SER A 99 6.33 -11.33 -3.60
C SER A 99 5.14 -11.17 -2.65
N THR A 100 4.76 -12.23 -1.96
CA THR A 100 3.69 -12.17 -0.95
C THR A 100 4.00 -11.10 0.12
N VAL A 101 5.24 -10.99 0.58
CA VAL A 101 5.61 -9.99 1.59
C VAL A 101 5.54 -8.56 1.04
N ASP A 102 5.83 -8.32 -0.24
CA ASP A 102 5.65 -7.01 -0.86
C ASP A 102 4.18 -6.60 -0.88
N PHE A 103 3.30 -7.55 -1.27
CA PHE A 103 1.86 -7.31 -1.28
C PHE A 103 1.31 -7.04 0.13
N VAL A 104 1.70 -7.85 1.11
CA VAL A 104 1.29 -7.65 2.51
C VAL A 104 1.75 -6.29 3.02
N ASN A 105 3.00 -5.90 2.77
CA ASN A 105 3.52 -4.58 3.15
C ASN A 105 2.77 -3.43 2.48
N ALA A 106 2.43 -3.57 1.20
CA ALA A 106 1.62 -2.57 0.51
C ALA A 106 0.25 -2.40 1.16
N LEU A 107 -0.40 -3.51 1.48
CA LEU A 107 -1.76 -3.55 2.00
C LEU A 107 -1.83 -3.12 3.48
N THR A 108 -0.94 -3.61 4.34
CA THR A 108 -1.02 -3.39 5.80
C THR A 108 -0.11 -2.28 6.30
N GLU A 109 1.05 -2.09 5.68
CA GLU A 109 2.02 -1.08 6.09
C GLU A 109 1.98 0.19 5.22
N GLY A 110 1.31 0.12 4.06
CA GLY A 110 1.23 1.23 3.11
C GLY A 110 2.57 1.56 2.47
N VAL A 111 3.41 0.54 2.24
CA VAL A 111 4.76 0.68 1.68
C VAL A 111 4.88 -0.14 0.41
N SER A 112 5.32 0.49 -0.68
CA SER A 112 5.54 -0.18 -1.97
C SER A 112 6.80 -1.07 -1.93
N PRO A 113 6.97 -2.00 -2.90
CA PRO A 113 8.19 -2.82 -3.02
C PRO A 113 9.48 -1.98 -3.10
N GLU A 114 9.41 -0.75 -3.65
CA GLU A 114 10.54 0.18 -3.75
C GLU A 114 10.79 0.96 -2.45
N GLY A 115 10.04 0.69 -1.37
CA GLY A 115 10.19 1.35 -0.09
C GLY A 115 9.61 2.77 -0.02
N SER A 116 8.64 3.10 -0.88
CA SER A 116 7.91 4.37 -0.83
C SER A 116 6.57 4.21 -0.12
N TYR A 117 6.18 5.21 0.67
CA TYR A 117 4.84 5.23 1.26
C TYR A 117 3.77 5.49 0.21
N TYR A 118 2.66 4.75 0.30
CA TYR A 118 1.43 5.08 -0.41
C TYR A 118 0.71 6.24 0.27
N VAL A 119 0.11 7.12 -0.53
CA VAL A 119 -0.83 8.14 -0.03
C VAL A 119 -2.08 7.42 0.48
N PRO A 120 -2.72 7.88 1.59
CA PRO A 120 -3.94 7.25 2.11
C PRO A 120 -5.19 7.33 1.22
N ALA A 121 -5.06 7.77 -0.04
CA ALA A 121 -6.06 7.56 -1.07
C ALA A 121 -6.18 6.07 -1.44
N PHE A 122 -5.09 5.31 -1.38
CA PHE A 122 -5.13 3.87 -1.18
C PHE A 122 -5.43 3.63 0.30
N PRO A 123 -6.58 3.03 0.67
CA PRO A 123 -7.03 2.98 2.06
C PRO A 123 -6.32 1.90 2.89
N TRP A 124 -5.00 1.79 2.75
CA TRP A 124 -4.19 0.84 3.52
C TRP A 124 -4.36 1.00 5.03
N THR A 125 -4.71 2.20 5.49
CA THR A 125 -5.02 2.45 6.91
C THR A 125 -6.22 1.66 7.42
N SER A 126 -7.14 1.26 6.53
CA SER A 126 -8.28 0.40 6.85
C SER A 126 -7.89 -1.09 6.84
N TYR A 127 -6.86 -1.45 6.10
CA TYR A 127 -6.41 -2.85 5.97
C TYR A 127 -5.31 -3.22 6.98
N ARG A 128 -4.68 -2.26 7.65
CA ARG A 128 -3.57 -2.52 8.57
C ARG A 128 -3.89 -3.44 9.76
N GLY A 129 -5.16 -3.67 10.03
CA GLY A 129 -5.66 -4.63 11.04
C GLY A 129 -6.12 -5.95 10.45
N MET A 130 -5.92 -6.17 9.15
CA MET A 130 -6.20 -7.44 8.48
C MET A 130 -5.25 -8.52 9.03
N ARG A 131 -5.75 -9.74 9.19
CA ARG A 131 -4.90 -10.88 9.53
C ARG A 131 -3.92 -11.11 8.39
N LEU A 132 -2.69 -11.49 8.73
CA LEU A 132 -1.68 -11.75 7.70
C LEU A 132 -2.05 -12.94 6.82
N GLU A 133 -2.72 -13.95 7.39
CA GLU A 133 -3.26 -15.09 6.64
C GLU A 133 -4.26 -14.62 5.58
N ASP A 134 -5.20 -13.73 5.95
CA ASP A 134 -6.20 -13.19 5.02
C ASP A 134 -5.54 -12.37 3.89
N ALA A 135 -4.47 -11.63 4.19
CA ALA A 135 -3.71 -10.91 3.17
C ALA A 135 -2.95 -11.85 2.23
N ILE A 136 -2.43 -12.98 2.74
CA ILE A 136 -1.79 -14.04 1.94
C ILE A 136 -2.82 -14.69 1.02
N ASP A 137 -4.00 -15.02 1.54
CA ASP A 137 -5.10 -15.63 0.80
C ASP A 137 -5.60 -14.69 -0.29
N LEU A 138 -5.75 -13.38 0.03
CA LEU A 138 -6.10 -12.36 -0.93
C LEU A 138 -5.10 -12.29 -2.10
N LYS A 139 -3.80 -12.32 -1.82
CA LYS A 139 -2.76 -12.34 -2.85
C LYS A 139 -2.91 -13.57 -3.74
N ALA A 140 -3.09 -14.74 -3.14
CA ALA A 140 -3.27 -15.98 -3.87
C ALA A 140 -4.53 -15.95 -4.77
N TYR A 141 -5.62 -15.35 -4.31
CA TYR A 141 -6.81 -15.16 -5.13
C TYR A 141 -6.55 -14.19 -6.29
N LEU A 142 -5.92 -13.04 -6.03
CA LEU A 142 -5.59 -12.06 -7.08
C LEU A 142 -4.73 -12.68 -8.18
N ASP A 143 -3.84 -13.61 -7.85
CA ASP A 143 -2.99 -14.31 -8.81
C ASP A 143 -3.77 -15.27 -9.74
N THR A 144 -5.01 -15.61 -9.39
CA THR A 144 -5.90 -16.43 -10.25
C THR A 144 -6.70 -15.60 -11.24
N LEU A 145 -6.73 -14.27 -11.09
CA LEU A 145 -7.54 -13.37 -11.91
C LEU A 145 -6.94 -13.15 -13.31
N PRO A 146 -7.73 -12.63 -14.28
CA PRO A 146 -7.22 -12.32 -15.59
C PRO A 146 -6.11 -11.24 -15.55
N PRO A 147 -4.96 -11.45 -16.20
CA PRO A 147 -3.93 -10.41 -16.33
C PRO A 147 -4.36 -9.31 -17.31
N SER A 148 -3.88 -8.10 -17.08
CA SER A 148 -4.04 -6.95 -17.99
C SER A 148 -2.70 -6.32 -18.28
N ASP A 149 -2.39 -6.12 -19.55
CA ASP A 149 -1.17 -5.45 -20.02
C ASP A 149 -1.26 -3.92 -19.99
N ARG A 150 -2.33 -3.37 -19.38
CA ARG A 150 -2.49 -1.93 -19.28
C ARG A 150 -1.40 -1.34 -18.38
N ALA A 151 -0.55 -0.50 -18.96
CA ALA A 151 0.43 0.26 -18.21
C ALA A 151 -0.27 1.33 -17.36
N ASP A 152 0.23 1.53 -16.15
CA ASP A 152 -0.22 2.64 -15.32
C ASP A 152 0.08 3.98 -15.98
N GLU A 153 -0.88 4.91 -15.91
CA GLU A 153 -0.62 6.27 -16.36
C GLU A 153 0.46 6.92 -15.51
N ALA A 154 1.42 7.55 -16.16
CA ALA A 154 2.42 8.36 -15.48
C ALA A 154 1.70 9.54 -14.80
N GLY A 155 1.42 9.40 -13.54
CA GLY A 155 0.71 10.38 -12.75
C GLY A 155 1.10 10.26 -11.28
N GLY A 156 1.22 11.37 -10.63
CA GLY A 156 1.52 11.44 -9.20
C GLY A 156 1.21 12.81 -8.67
N LEU A 157 1.09 12.91 -7.37
CA LEU A 157 0.93 14.20 -6.72
C LEU A 157 2.16 15.08 -7.01
N PRO A 158 1.95 16.38 -7.31
CA PRO A 158 3.05 17.31 -7.54
C PRO A 158 3.87 17.54 -6.27
N PHE A 159 5.11 18.04 -6.43
CA PHE A 159 5.87 18.50 -5.28
C PHE A 159 5.12 19.65 -4.56
N PRO A 160 5.09 19.70 -3.21
CA PRO A 160 5.83 18.84 -2.26
C PRO A 160 5.13 17.50 -1.92
N LEU A 161 3.94 17.22 -2.42
CA LEU A 161 3.14 16.04 -2.07
C LEU A 161 3.71 14.73 -2.64
N SER A 162 4.56 14.82 -3.68
CA SER A 162 5.33 13.67 -4.18
C SER A 162 6.41 13.20 -3.21
N PHE A 163 6.85 14.03 -2.27
CA PHE A 163 7.78 13.66 -1.22
C PHE A 163 7.04 12.91 -0.09
N ARG A 164 7.13 11.59 -0.09
CA ARG A 164 6.30 10.69 0.73
C ARG A 164 6.82 10.45 2.16
N ARG A 165 8.06 10.84 2.48
CA ARG A 165 8.68 10.64 3.80
C ARG A 165 7.87 11.21 4.98
N PRO A 166 7.20 12.37 4.90
CA PRO A 166 6.35 12.87 5.98
C PRO A 166 5.21 11.91 6.39
N ILE A 167 4.76 11.03 5.48
CA ILE A 167 3.76 9.99 5.79
C ILE A 167 4.29 9.06 6.88
N GLY A 168 5.59 8.74 6.88
CA GLY A 168 6.22 7.93 7.92
C GLY A 168 6.14 8.57 9.31
N LEU A 169 6.34 9.88 9.41
CA LEU A 169 6.15 10.59 10.68
C LEU A 169 4.68 10.60 11.11
N TRP A 170 3.77 10.86 10.17
CA TRP A 170 2.34 10.79 10.44
C TRP A 170 1.93 9.39 10.91
N LYS A 171 2.38 8.34 10.23
CA LYS A 171 2.14 6.95 10.63
C LYS A 171 2.65 6.66 12.04
N ARG A 172 3.85 7.14 12.37
CA ARG A 172 4.52 6.84 13.64
C ARG A 172 3.91 7.57 14.82
N PHE A 173 3.47 8.82 14.66
CA PHE A 173 3.11 9.69 15.78
C PHE A 173 1.63 10.09 15.83
N LEU A 174 0.93 10.01 14.71
CA LEU A 174 -0.43 10.54 14.60
C LEU A 174 -1.46 9.51 14.13
N LEU A 175 -1.03 8.37 13.56
CA LEU A 175 -1.97 7.32 13.19
C LEU A 175 -2.45 6.62 14.47
N PRO A 176 -3.77 6.59 14.76
CA PRO A 176 -4.29 5.93 15.95
C PRO A 176 -3.88 4.46 16.02
N GLU A 177 -3.68 3.94 17.22
CA GLU A 177 -3.50 2.50 17.40
C GLU A 177 -4.74 1.73 16.92
N LEU A 178 -4.51 0.50 16.45
CA LEU A 178 -5.63 -0.38 16.11
C LEU A 178 -6.41 -0.73 17.38
N PRO A 179 -7.75 -0.73 17.35
CA PRO A 179 -8.52 -1.28 18.45
C PRO A 179 -8.12 -2.75 18.66
N ALA A 180 -8.10 -3.18 19.91
CA ALA A 180 -7.88 -4.59 20.20
C ALA A 180 -8.93 -5.45 19.46
N ALA A 181 -8.48 -6.56 18.87
CA ALA A 181 -9.39 -7.50 18.24
C ALA A 181 -10.46 -7.95 19.28
N PRO A 182 -11.75 -8.04 18.88
CA PRO A 182 -12.76 -8.53 19.79
C PRO A 182 -12.40 -9.93 20.26
N ALA A 183 -12.60 -10.20 21.56
CA ALA A 183 -12.36 -11.52 22.12
C ALA A 183 -13.22 -12.56 21.38
N GLY A 184 -12.57 -13.59 20.81
CA GLY A 184 -13.25 -14.65 20.03
C GLY A 184 -13.23 -14.43 18.51
N ALA A 185 -12.48 -13.47 17.99
CA ALA A 185 -12.30 -13.30 16.53
C ALA A 185 -11.47 -14.44 15.89
N ASP A 186 -10.92 -15.33 16.69
CA ASP A 186 -10.07 -16.46 16.25
C ASP A 186 -10.84 -17.82 16.24
N ALA A 187 -12.18 -17.79 16.26
CA ALA A 187 -13.01 -19.00 16.30
C ALA A 187 -13.76 -19.24 14.99
#